data_0ed9884f47f1f108de240a48214e8bd6
#
_entry.id   0ed9884f47f1f108de240a48214e8bd6
#
_cell.length_a   1.000
_cell.length_b   1.000
_cell.length_c   1.000
_cell.angle_alpha   90.00
_cell.angle_beta   90.00
_cell.angle_gamma   90.00
#
_symmetry.space_group_name_H-M   'P 1'
#
loop_
_entity.id
_entity.type
_entity.pdbx_description
1 polymer ?
#
loop_
_entity_poly.entity_id
_entity_poly.type
_entity_poly.pdbx_seq_one_letter_code
_entity_poly.pdbx_strand_id
1 'polypeptide(L)'
;MSFFDEFGTDPFKLNCTGTKLYYRFQKPADVRAFVLTLSELYGEYGSIENAFLELGENIEESLVNFVVHMREKGAEKGGGEGYRFLFADPVKSGAKRLRMFLRWMVRSDDVDFGIWKKYSAEDLLFIIDTHILRFAYKSGIIQSPSGTRKNLDKVTEFFRSMNPDDPAKYDFAVSRLGIAFGCTYGEHEKCLTCEEVENCPFSGNVNR
;
A
#
# COMPACT_ATOMS: atom_id res chain seq x y z
N MET A 1 -27.11 3.44 -8.15
CA MET A 1 -27.37 3.73 -6.72
C MET A 1 -26.06 3.41 -5.98
N SER A 2 -25.35 4.42 -5.49
CA SER A 2 -24.11 4.17 -4.76
C SER A 2 -24.44 3.71 -3.34
N PHE A 3 -23.48 3.02 -2.68
CA PHE A 3 -23.60 2.67 -1.25
C PHE A 3 -23.92 3.91 -0.38
N PHE A 4 -23.44 5.08 -0.78
CA PHE A 4 -23.66 6.34 -0.09
C PHE A 4 -25.06 6.93 -0.34
N ASP A 5 -25.73 6.60 -1.46
CA ASP A 5 -27.12 7.01 -1.74
C ASP A 5 -28.11 6.26 -0.86
N GLU A 6 -27.82 5.00 -0.47
CA GLU A 6 -28.66 4.16 0.35
C GLU A 6 -28.55 4.49 1.83
N PHE A 7 -27.37 4.86 2.33
CA PHE A 7 -27.12 5.17 3.73
C PHE A 7 -27.19 6.67 4.05
N GLY A 8 -27.25 7.53 3.03
CA GLY A 8 -27.32 8.98 3.17
C GLY A 8 -26.15 9.57 3.97
N THR A 9 -26.09 10.86 4.06
CA THR A 9 -25.13 11.60 4.88
C THR A 9 -25.51 11.60 6.38
N ASP A 10 -26.49 10.78 6.80
CA ASP A 10 -26.91 10.70 8.19
C ASP A 10 -25.97 9.78 9.00
N PRO A 11 -25.02 10.35 9.76
CA PRO A 11 -24.05 9.58 10.55
C PRO A 11 -24.70 8.74 11.66
N PHE A 12 -25.99 9.00 12.00
CA PHE A 12 -26.70 8.27 13.04
C PHE A 12 -27.27 6.94 12.54
N LYS A 13 -27.41 6.73 11.22
CA LYS A 13 -27.81 5.42 10.68
C LYS A 13 -26.72 4.36 10.78
N LEU A 14 -25.45 4.75 10.90
CA LEU A 14 -24.31 3.86 11.22
C LEU A 14 -24.23 3.65 12.74
N ASN A 15 -25.27 3.11 13.34
CA ASN A 15 -25.24 2.74 14.75
C ASN A 15 -24.47 1.42 14.91
N CYS A 16 -23.13 1.52 14.96
CA CYS A 16 -22.23 0.40 15.25
C CYS A 16 -22.14 0.08 16.76
N THR A 17 -22.98 0.69 17.59
CA THR A 17 -23.03 0.41 19.03
C THR A 17 -23.65 -0.97 19.24
N GLY A 18 -22.85 -1.91 19.73
CA GLY A 18 -23.29 -3.28 20.04
C GLY A 18 -22.87 -4.35 19.04
N THR A 19 -22.30 -4.00 17.88
CA THR A 19 -21.73 -4.98 16.97
C THR A 19 -20.26 -5.23 17.31
N LYS A 20 -19.84 -6.51 17.35
CA LYS A 20 -18.44 -6.92 17.45
C LYS A 20 -17.74 -6.73 16.09
N LEU A 21 -17.83 -5.54 15.50
CA LEU A 21 -17.10 -5.18 14.29
C LEU A 21 -15.63 -4.94 14.64
N TYR A 22 -14.83 -5.98 14.55
CA TYR A 22 -13.38 -5.91 14.66
C TYR A 22 -12.76 -6.20 13.30
N TYR A 23 -11.90 -5.30 12.85
CA TYR A 23 -11.01 -5.59 11.75
C TYR A 23 -9.57 -5.40 12.22
N ARG A 24 -8.88 -6.50 12.54
CA ARG A 24 -7.50 -6.50 13.07
C ARG A 24 -7.36 -5.61 14.33
N PHE A 25 -6.87 -4.39 14.16
CA PHE A 25 -6.62 -3.41 15.23
C PHE A 25 -7.67 -2.30 15.31
N GLN A 26 -8.61 -2.26 14.35
CA GLN A 26 -9.66 -1.24 14.31
C GLN A 26 -10.81 -1.61 15.22
N LYS A 27 -11.14 -0.69 16.10
CA LYS A 27 -12.35 -0.75 16.96
C LYS A 27 -13.56 -0.22 16.18
N PRO A 28 -14.79 -0.47 16.64
CA PRO A 28 -15.99 0.05 15.99
C PRO A 28 -15.96 1.57 15.75
N ALA A 29 -15.41 2.35 16.70
CA ALA A 29 -15.25 3.79 16.57
C ALA A 29 -14.29 4.16 15.40
N ASP A 30 -13.23 3.40 15.21
CA ASP A 30 -12.27 3.63 14.09
C ASP A 30 -12.93 3.36 12.74
N VAL A 31 -13.74 2.30 12.64
CA VAL A 31 -14.48 1.96 11.42
C VAL A 31 -15.52 3.03 11.11
N ARG A 32 -16.27 3.48 12.14
CA ARG A 32 -17.23 4.57 11.99
C ARG A 32 -16.54 5.85 11.53
N ALA A 33 -15.46 6.24 12.18
CA ALA A 33 -14.68 7.43 11.79
C ALA A 33 -14.20 7.33 10.34
N PHE A 34 -13.74 6.15 9.90
CA PHE A 34 -13.31 5.91 8.53
C PHE A 34 -14.43 6.14 7.51
N VAL A 35 -15.61 5.55 7.74
CA VAL A 35 -16.77 5.72 6.84
C VAL A 35 -17.21 7.17 6.78
N LEU A 36 -17.32 7.84 7.94
CA LEU A 36 -17.75 9.25 8.00
C LEU A 36 -16.74 10.19 7.31
N THR A 37 -15.44 9.94 7.48
CA THR A 37 -14.40 10.76 6.83
C THR A 37 -14.40 10.55 5.31
N LEU A 38 -14.59 9.32 4.85
CA LEU A 38 -14.71 9.05 3.41
C LEU A 38 -15.99 9.67 2.83
N SER A 39 -17.10 9.64 3.55
CA SER A 39 -18.35 10.26 3.09
C SER A 39 -18.22 11.79 2.97
N GLU A 40 -17.55 12.44 3.95
CA GLU A 40 -17.26 13.87 3.90
C GLU A 40 -16.35 14.21 2.72
N LEU A 41 -15.26 13.48 2.55
CA LEU A 41 -14.33 13.65 1.44
C LEU A 41 -15.02 13.47 0.08
N TYR A 42 -15.89 12.47 -0.03
CA TYR A 42 -16.67 12.27 -1.27
C TYR A 42 -17.65 13.43 -1.51
N GLY A 43 -18.28 13.94 -0.47
CA GLY A 43 -19.18 15.12 -0.56
C GLY A 43 -18.45 16.39 -0.97
N GLU A 44 -17.18 16.56 -0.55
CA GLU A 44 -16.36 17.74 -0.83
C GLU A 44 -15.73 17.68 -2.23
N TYR A 45 -15.14 16.55 -2.61
CA TYR A 45 -14.35 16.40 -3.84
C TYR A 45 -15.05 15.58 -4.94
N GLY A 46 -16.16 14.93 -4.64
CA GLY A 46 -16.89 14.05 -5.57
C GLY A 46 -16.22 12.69 -5.80
N SER A 47 -14.91 12.56 -5.59
CA SER A 47 -14.16 11.32 -5.68
C SER A 47 -12.85 11.40 -4.90
N ILE A 48 -12.25 10.24 -4.60
CA ILE A 48 -10.92 10.17 -3.98
C ILE A 48 -9.84 10.65 -4.97
N GLU A 49 -9.99 10.37 -6.26
CA GLU A 49 -9.06 10.86 -7.29
C GLU A 49 -9.04 12.40 -7.33
N ASN A 50 -10.21 13.03 -7.32
CA ASN A 50 -10.28 14.48 -7.30
C ASN A 50 -9.66 15.07 -6.02
N ALA A 51 -9.91 14.45 -4.85
CA ALA A 51 -9.25 14.87 -3.62
C ALA A 51 -7.73 14.81 -3.73
N PHE A 52 -7.18 13.76 -4.33
CA PHE A 52 -5.74 13.66 -4.59
C PHE A 52 -5.23 14.77 -5.51
N LEU A 53 -5.98 15.08 -6.58
CA LEU A 53 -5.62 16.15 -7.53
C LEU A 53 -5.60 17.54 -6.90
N GLU A 54 -6.50 17.79 -5.93
CA GLU A 54 -6.58 19.09 -5.25
C GLU A 54 -5.61 19.21 -4.07
N LEU A 55 -5.19 18.06 -3.51
CA LEU A 55 -4.31 18.03 -2.34
C LEU A 55 -2.82 18.12 -2.65
N GLY A 56 -2.39 18.01 -3.92
CA GLY A 56 -0.97 18.14 -4.27
C GLY A 56 -0.71 18.22 -5.77
N GLU A 57 0.47 18.67 -6.13
CA GLU A 57 0.91 18.81 -7.53
C GLU A 57 1.29 17.46 -8.18
N ASN A 58 1.66 16.48 -7.36
CA ASN A 58 2.03 15.13 -7.79
C ASN A 58 1.51 14.08 -6.79
N ILE A 59 1.51 12.82 -7.20
CA ILE A 59 0.92 11.72 -6.42
C ILE A 59 1.53 11.54 -5.02
N GLU A 60 2.81 11.85 -4.84
CA GLU A 60 3.50 11.71 -3.56
C GLU A 60 3.13 12.83 -2.59
N GLU A 61 3.07 14.06 -3.07
CA GLU A 61 2.60 15.21 -2.30
C GLU A 61 1.12 15.04 -1.94
N SER A 62 0.30 14.65 -2.91
CA SER A 62 -1.10 14.33 -2.70
C SER A 62 -1.28 13.25 -1.62
N LEU A 63 -0.46 12.20 -1.65
CA LEU A 63 -0.50 11.14 -0.64
C LEU A 63 -0.17 11.65 0.76
N VAL A 64 0.84 12.52 0.90
CA VAL A 64 1.22 13.11 2.19
C VAL A 64 0.06 13.96 2.74
N ASN A 65 -0.47 14.87 1.93
CA ASN A 65 -1.53 15.77 2.33
C ASN A 65 -2.85 15.04 2.56
N PHE A 66 -3.16 14.01 1.76
CA PHE A 66 -4.29 13.11 1.98
C PHE A 66 -4.21 12.40 3.35
N VAL A 67 -3.03 11.91 3.72
CA VAL A 67 -2.83 11.27 5.03
C VAL A 67 -3.05 12.26 6.17
N VAL A 68 -2.55 13.49 6.04
CA VAL A 68 -2.77 14.55 7.03
C VAL A 68 -4.27 14.85 7.15
N HIS A 69 -4.93 15.14 6.02
CA HIS A 69 -6.37 15.41 5.97
C HIS A 69 -7.20 14.28 6.61
N MET A 70 -6.96 13.04 6.20
CA MET A 70 -7.69 11.89 6.74
C MET A 70 -7.47 11.70 8.24
N ARG A 71 -6.27 11.92 8.75
CA ARG A 71 -5.97 11.81 10.18
C ARG A 71 -6.66 12.89 11.01
N GLU A 72 -6.67 14.12 10.55
CA GLU A 72 -7.31 15.24 11.21
C GLU A 72 -8.83 15.04 11.26
N LYS A 73 -9.45 14.81 10.11
CA LYS A 73 -10.89 14.55 10.00
C LYS A 73 -11.33 13.31 10.75
N GLY A 74 -10.54 12.25 10.72
CA GLY A 74 -10.85 11.04 11.48
C GLY A 74 -10.78 11.24 12.99
N ALA A 75 -9.85 12.05 13.49
CA ALA A 75 -9.76 12.39 14.91
C ALA A 75 -11.00 13.19 15.37
N GLU A 76 -11.47 14.16 14.57
CA GLU A 76 -12.71 14.91 14.82
C GLU A 76 -13.93 13.98 14.94
N LYS A 77 -13.92 12.85 14.24
CA LYS A 77 -14.99 11.83 14.24
C LYS A 77 -14.80 10.72 15.27
N GLY A 78 -13.82 10.87 16.17
CA GLY A 78 -13.53 9.93 17.25
C GLY A 78 -12.70 8.71 16.83
N GLY A 79 -12.00 8.77 15.71
CA GLY A 79 -11.01 7.76 15.31
C GLY A 79 -9.80 7.77 16.24
N GLY A 80 -9.43 6.59 16.74
CA GLY A 80 -8.31 6.38 17.64
C GLY A 80 -7.03 5.88 16.92
N GLU A 81 -6.19 5.16 17.68
CA GLU A 81 -4.93 4.59 17.16
C GLU A 81 -5.17 3.58 16.02
N GLY A 82 -6.24 2.79 16.10
CA GLY A 82 -6.62 1.86 15.04
C GLY A 82 -6.92 2.59 13.72
N TYR A 83 -7.58 3.74 13.79
CA TYR A 83 -7.82 4.60 12.64
C TYR A 83 -6.51 5.18 12.08
N ARG A 84 -5.66 5.76 12.94
CA ARG A 84 -4.36 6.31 12.55
C ARG A 84 -3.47 5.27 11.88
N PHE A 85 -3.57 4.00 12.30
CA PHE A 85 -2.83 2.90 11.71
C PHE A 85 -3.23 2.59 10.26
N LEU A 86 -4.45 2.96 9.82
CA LEU A 86 -4.85 2.84 8.41
C LEU A 86 -4.05 3.80 7.52
N PHE A 87 -3.77 4.98 8.04
CA PHE A 87 -3.09 6.08 7.34
C PHE A 87 -1.66 6.22 7.84
N ALA A 88 -0.79 5.26 7.52
CA ALA A 88 0.63 5.31 7.88
C ALA A 88 1.31 6.52 7.24
N ASP A 89 2.25 7.14 7.96
CA ASP A 89 3.01 8.30 7.51
C ASP A 89 3.89 7.93 6.29
N PRO A 90 3.62 8.48 5.09
CA PRO A 90 4.36 8.14 3.88
C PRO A 90 5.74 8.78 3.80
N VAL A 91 6.02 9.79 4.63
CA VAL A 91 7.33 10.44 4.71
C VAL A 91 8.32 9.59 5.51
N LYS A 92 7.84 8.90 6.55
CA LYS A 92 8.69 8.10 7.45
C LYS A 92 8.73 6.62 7.08
N SER A 93 7.67 6.11 6.49
CA SER A 93 7.48 4.69 6.22
C SER A 93 7.16 4.40 4.75
N GLY A 94 7.21 3.12 4.38
CA GLY A 94 6.76 2.66 3.06
C GLY A 94 5.26 2.82 2.81
N ALA A 95 4.45 3.18 3.81
CA ALA A 95 2.99 3.37 3.72
C ALA A 95 2.28 2.29 2.85
N LYS A 96 2.65 1.03 3.03
CA LYS A 96 2.32 -0.11 2.15
C LYS A 96 0.87 -0.13 1.68
N ARG A 97 -0.11 0.01 2.60
CA ARG A 97 -1.54 -0.08 2.24
C ARG A 97 -1.98 1.01 1.28
N LEU A 98 -1.52 2.22 1.53
CA LEU A 98 -1.88 3.38 0.71
C LEU A 98 -1.23 3.27 -0.68
N ARG A 99 0.03 2.81 -0.75
CA ARG A 99 0.70 2.59 -2.03
C ARG A 99 0.13 1.41 -2.81
N MET A 100 -0.31 0.35 -2.13
CA MET A 100 -1.09 -0.71 -2.78
C MET A 100 -2.40 -0.18 -3.34
N PHE A 101 -3.12 0.68 -2.59
CA PHE A 101 -4.32 1.32 -3.07
C PHE A 101 -4.04 2.18 -4.31
N LEU A 102 -3.01 3.04 -4.28
CA LEU A 102 -2.62 3.84 -5.44
C LEU A 102 -2.28 2.96 -6.65
N ARG A 103 -1.53 1.89 -6.45
CA ARG A 103 -1.22 0.93 -7.52
C ARG A 103 -2.48 0.37 -8.15
N TRP A 104 -3.41 -0.13 -7.34
CA TRP A 104 -4.67 -0.69 -7.85
C TRP A 104 -5.52 0.34 -8.60
N MET A 105 -5.49 1.60 -8.17
CA MET A 105 -6.30 2.65 -8.82
C MET A 105 -5.68 3.16 -10.12
N VAL A 106 -4.35 3.25 -10.20
CA VAL A 106 -3.63 3.87 -11.31
C VAL A 106 -3.23 2.86 -12.40
N ARG A 107 -2.62 1.71 -12.01
CA ARG A 107 -2.21 0.68 -12.97
C ARG A 107 -3.42 -0.09 -13.51
N SER A 108 -3.34 -0.49 -14.77
CA SER A 108 -4.37 -1.30 -15.43
C SER A 108 -3.73 -2.56 -16.01
N ASP A 109 -3.97 -3.71 -15.37
CA ASP A 109 -3.59 -5.03 -15.83
C ASP A 109 -4.56 -6.09 -15.29
N ASP A 110 -4.20 -7.37 -15.35
CA ASP A 110 -5.05 -8.48 -14.86
C ASP A 110 -5.27 -8.46 -13.33
N VAL A 111 -4.52 -7.65 -12.60
CA VAL A 111 -4.55 -7.58 -11.12
C VAL A 111 -5.06 -6.23 -10.63
N ASP A 112 -4.74 -5.16 -11.34
CA ASP A 112 -4.98 -3.77 -10.94
C ASP A 112 -6.15 -3.17 -11.73
N PHE A 113 -6.98 -2.33 -11.09
CA PHE A 113 -8.23 -1.82 -11.67
C PHE A 113 -8.04 -0.70 -12.70
N GLY A 114 -7.04 0.15 -12.53
CA GLY A 114 -6.72 1.24 -13.44
C GLY A 114 -7.87 2.23 -13.69
N ILE A 115 -8.63 2.55 -12.66
CA ILE A 115 -9.79 3.45 -12.78
C ILE A 115 -9.40 4.92 -12.69
N TRP A 116 -8.29 5.26 -12.06
CA TRP A 116 -7.75 6.62 -12.05
C TRP A 116 -7.03 6.91 -13.36
N LYS A 117 -7.35 8.07 -13.97
CA LYS A 117 -6.85 8.42 -15.31
C LYS A 117 -5.95 9.67 -15.31
N LYS A 118 -5.80 10.31 -14.17
CA LYS A 118 -5.02 11.55 -14.03
C LYS A 118 -3.58 11.32 -13.60
N TYR A 119 -3.27 10.11 -13.15
CA TYR A 119 -1.93 9.67 -12.81
C TYR A 119 -1.51 8.52 -13.73
N SER A 120 -0.21 8.36 -13.92
CA SER A 120 0.37 7.27 -14.70
C SER A 120 1.16 6.29 -13.84
N ALA A 121 1.46 5.09 -14.36
CA ALA A 121 2.20 4.08 -13.61
C ALA A 121 3.62 4.52 -13.28
N GLU A 122 4.21 5.43 -14.07
CA GLU A 122 5.54 6.03 -13.83
C GLU A 122 5.60 6.87 -12.54
N ASP A 123 4.44 7.44 -12.12
CA ASP A 123 4.35 8.24 -10.90
C ASP A 123 4.41 7.38 -9.62
N LEU A 124 4.18 6.09 -9.76
CA LEU A 124 4.09 5.18 -8.61
C LEU A 124 5.46 4.84 -8.04
N LEU A 125 5.52 4.78 -6.73
CA LEU A 125 6.62 4.14 -6.03
C LEU A 125 6.33 2.66 -5.82
N PHE A 126 7.38 1.85 -5.73
CA PHE A 126 7.29 0.42 -5.46
C PHE A 126 6.57 0.15 -4.12
N ILE A 127 6.04 -1.04 -3.95
CA ILE A 127 5.42 -1.45 -2.69
C ILE A 127 6.41 -2.31 -1.91
N ILE A 128 6.81 -1.89 -0.71
CA ILE A 128 7.70 -2.69 0.13
C ILE A 128 6.92 -3.43 1.22
N ASP A 129 6.95 -4.74 1.13
CA ASP A 129 6.45 -5.63 2.17
C ASP A 129 7.58 -6.51 2.72
N THR A 130 7.26 -7.41 3.62
CA THR A 130 8.25 -8.30 4.25
C THR A 130 9.01 -9.15 3.22
N HIS A 131 8.34 -9.62 2.16
CA HIS A 131 8.96 -10.43 1.10
C HIS A 131 9.85 -9.58 0.21
N ILE A 132 9.36 -8.42 -0.21
CA ILE A 132 10.13 -7.45 -1.01
C ILE A 132 11.35 -6.95 -0.23
N LEU A 133 11.20 -6.61 1.04
CA LEU A 133 12.32 -6.17 1.87
C LEU A 133 13.39 -7.26 2.04
N ARG A 134 12.97 -8.52 2.18
CA ARG A 134 13.89 -9.65 2.23
C ARG A 134 14.62 -9.84 0.89
N PHE A 135 13.89 -9.83 -0.20
CA PHE A 135 14.47 -9.86 -1.55
C PHE A 135 15.49 -8.74 -1.74
N ALA A 136 15.09 -7.50 -1.51
CA ALA A 136 15.94 -6.33 -1.70
C ALA A 136 17.21 -6.35 -0.82
N TYR A 137 17.08 -6.84 0.42
CA TYR A 137 18.22 -7.02 1.31
C TYR A 137 19.19 -8.09 0.79
N LYS A 138 18.66 -9.25 0.38
CA LYS A 138 19.49 -10.36 -0.14
C LYS A 138 20.11 -10.04 -1.50
N SER A 139 19.47 -9.21 -2.31
CA SER A 139 20.02 -8.70 -3.57
C SER A 139 21.01 -7.55 -3.40
N GLY A 140 21.24 -7.07 -2.17
CA GLY A 140 22.16 -5.96 -1.92
C GLY A 140 21.59 -4.57 -2.28
N ILE A 141 20.32 -4.47 -2.65
CA ILE A 141 19.66 -3.19 -2.99
C ILE A 141 19.56 -2.31 -1.73
N ILE A 142 19.27 -2.93 -0.59
CA ILE A 142 19.15 -2.25 0.71
C ILE A 142 20.08 -2.91 1.74
N GLN A 143 20.47 -2.14 2.77
CA GLN A 143 21.39 -2.62 3.81
C GLN A 143 20.68 -3.26 5.02
N SER A 144 19.39 -3.04 5.18
CA SER A 144 18.58 -3.64 6.25
C SER A 144 17.12 -3.78 5.78
N PRO A 145 16.41 -4.88 6.16
CA PRO A 145 15.04 -5.12 5.69
C PRO A 145 14.00 -4.34 6.51
N SER A 146 14.14 -3.02 6.58
CA SER A 146 13.24 -2.13 7.32
C SER A 146 12.30 -1.36 6.37
N GLY A 147 11.03 -1.22 6.76
CA GLY A 147 9.97 -0.56 5.97
C GLY A 147 10.05 0.97 5.98
N THR A 148 11.25 1.54 5.88
CA THR A 148 11.48 2.99 5.88
C THR A 148 11.29 3.60 4.50
N ARG A 149 11.02 4.90 4.44
CA ARG A 149 10.96 5.66 3.20
C ARG A 149 12.27 5.54 2.39
N LYS A 150 13.41 5.61 3.05
CA LYS A 150 14.71 5.47 2.40
C LYS A 150 14.87 4.14 1.64
N ASN A 151 14.39 3.04 2.23
CA ASN A 151 14.45 1.75 1.56
C ASN A 151 13.44 1.64 0.43
N LEU A 152 12.26 2.23 0.59
CA LEU A 152 11.28 2.34 -0.48
C LEU A 152 11.87 3.06 -1.70
N ASP A 153 12.53 4.20 -1.50
CA ASP A 153 13.12 4.98 -2.59
C ASP A 153 14.20 4.16 -3.33
N LYS A 154 15.07 3.46 -2.60
CA LYS A 154 16.11 2.59 -3.20
C LYS A 154 15.53 1.43 -4.00
N VAL A 155 14.50 0.78 -3.48
CA VAL A 155 13.82 -0.32 -4.20
C VAL A 155 13.11 0.22 -5.43
N THR A 156 12.45 1.36 -5.33
CA THR A 156 11.80 2.01 -6.47
C THR A 156 12.81 2.38 -7.55
N GLU A 157 13.94 2.98 -7.18
CA GLU A 157 15.00 3.36 -8.11
C GLU A 157 15.57 2.16 -8.85
N PHE A 158 15.80 1.06 -8.14
CA PHE A 158 16.25 -0.19 -8.75
C PHE A 158 15.28 -0.69 -9.82
N PHE A 159 13.98 -0.79 -9.51
CA PHE A 159 12.99 -1.26 -10.48
C PHE A 159 12.69 -0.21 -11.55
N ARG A 160 12.80 1.07 -11.27
CA ARG A 160 12.68 2.14 -12.27
C ARG A 160 13.82 2.10 -13.30
N SER A 161 15.02 1.69 -12.90
CA SER A 161 16.11 1.48 -13.86
C SER A 161 15.85 0.35 -14.85
N MET A 162 14.99 -0.62 -14.49
CA MET A 162 14.57 -1.72 -15.36
C MET A 162 13.34 -1.37 -16.21
N ASN A 163 12.41 -0.61 -15.65
CA ASN A 163 11.20 -0.15 -16.33
C ASN A 163 10.81 1.25 -15.82
N PRO A 164 11.25 2.32 -16.51
CA PRO A 164 10.96 3.69 -16.11
C PRO A 164 9.46 4.02 -16.11
N ASP A 165 8.72 3.45 -17.06
CA ASP A 165 7.31 3.77 -17.29
C ASP A 165 6.39 3.08 -16.27
N ASP A 166 6.85 2.01 -15.60
CA ASP A 166 6.08 1.27 -14.62
C ASP A 166 6.98 0.57 -13.60
N PRO A 167 7.57 1.30 -12.66
CA PRO A 167 8.47 0.72 -11.66
C PRO A 167 7.76 -0.28 -10.74
N ALA A 168 6.45 -0.14 -10.52
CA ALA A 168 5.67 -1.01 -9.65
C ALA A 168 5.24 -2.34 -10.31
N LYS A 169 5.49 -2.54 -11.59
CA LYS A 169 5.10 -3.73 -12.37
C LYS A 169 5.53 -5.04 -11.74
N TYR A 170 6.72 -5.08 -11.17
CA TYR A 170 7.34 -6.31 -10.68
C TYR A 170 6.95 -6.69 -9.25
N ASP A 171 6.21 -5.83 -8.54
CA ASP A 171 5.82 -6.06 -7.14
C ASP A 171 5.11 -7.41 -6.94
N PHE A 172 4.11 -7.68 -7.77
CA PHE A 172 3.34 -8.91 -7.68
C PHE A 172 4.22 -10.15 -7.92
N ALA A 173 5.05 -10.15 -8.95
CA ALA A 173 5.92 -11.28 -9.28
C ALA A 173 6.95 -11.56 -8.18
N VAL A 174 7.63 -10.51 -7.69
CA VAL A 174 8.66 -10.66 -6.65
C VAL A 174 8.05 -11.08 -5.31
N SER A 175 6.93 -10.48 -4.91
CA SER A 175 6.26 -10.86 -3.65
C SER A 175 5.76 -12.31 -3.67
N ARG A 176 5.31 -12.81 -4.83
CA ARG A 176 4.84 -14.20 -5.01
C ARG A 176 5.93 -15.24 -4.78
N LEU A 177 7.17 -14.95 -5.10
CA LEU A 177 8.28 -15.86 -4.80
C LEU A 177 8.33 -16.22 -3.30
N GLY A 178 8.16 -15.22 -2.44
CA GLY A 178 8.12 -15.44 -0.99
C GLY A 178 6.79 -16.00 -0.48
N ILE A 179 5.65 -15.56 -1.05
CA ILE A 179 4.32 -15.92 -0.57
C ILE A 179 3.90 -17.32 -1.02
N ALA A 180 3.97 -17.59 -2.33
CA ALA A 180 3.47 -18.81 -2.94
C ALA A 180 4.49 -19.95 -2.88
N PHE A 181 5.76 -19.64 -3.11
CA PHE A 181 6.83 -20.65 -3.19
C PHE A 181 7.65 -20.75 -1.90
N GLY A 182 7.41 -19.87 -0.92
CA GLY A 182 8.15 -19.84 0.34
C GLY A 182 9.65 -19.59 0.14
N CYS A 183 10.03 -18.86 -0.91
CA CYS A 183 11.42 -18.55 -1.21
C CYS A 183 12.07 -17.76 -0.08
N THR A 184 13.24 -18.20 0.35
CA THR A 184 14.03 -17.59 1.42
C THR A 184 15.26 -16.84 0.90
N TYR A 185 15.42 -16.80 -0.44
CA TYR A 185 16.53 -16.13 -1.11
C TYR A 185 17.92 -16.64 -0.64
N GLY A 186 18.07 -17.98 -0.60
CA GLY A 186 19.34 -18.64 -0.30
C GLY A 186 19.60 -18.94 1.18
N GLU A 187 18.63 -18.77 2.07
CA GLU A 187 18.83 -19.00 3.52
C GLU A 187 18.32 -20.34 4.05
N HIS A 188 17.83 -21.26 3.23
CA HIS A 188 17.14 -22.43 3.80
C HIS A 188 17.37 -23.72 2.98
N GLU A 189 17.25 -24.87 3.68
CA GLU A 189 17.22 -26.22 3.10
C GLU A 189 16.23 -26.38 1.93
N LYS A 190 15.18 -25.58 1.88
CA LYS A 190 14.24 -25.49 0.76
C LYS A 190 14.92 -25.17 -0.59
N CYS A 191 16.03 -24.46 -0.56
CA CYS A 191 16.79 -24.19 -1.78
C CYS A 191 17.43 -25.47 -2.37
N LEU A 192 17.70 -26.48 -1.54
CA LEU A 192 18.25 -27.76 -1.97
C LEU A 192 17.28 -28.59 -2.81
N THR A 193 15.97 -28.36 -2.64
CA THR A 193 14.88 -29.05 -3.34
C THR A 193 14.13 -28.13 -4.31
N CYS A 194 14.66 -26.92 -4.54
CA CYS A 194 14.04 -25.95 -5.44
C CYS A 194 14.31 -26.30 -6.90
N GLU A 195 13.27 -26.41 -7.69
CA GLU A 195 13.37 -26.73 -9.13
C GLU A 195 14.16 -25.65 -9.91
N GLU A 196 14.13 -24.40 -9.42
CA GLU A 196 14.80 -23.24 -10.04
C GLU A 196 16.22 -23.00 -9.52
N VAL A 197 16.78 -23.90 -8.70
CA VAL A 197 18.07 -23.66 -8.02
C VAL A 197 19.22 -23.39 -8.96
N GLU A 198 19.26 -24.05 -10.12
CA GLU A 198 20.32 -23.90 -11.11
C GLU A 198 20.37 -22.49 -11.73
N ASN A 199 19.21 -21.87 -11.92
CA ASN A 199 19.07 -20.53 -12.50
C ASN A 199 18.92 -19.42 -11.46
N CYS A 200 18.92 -19.78 -10.18
CA CYS A 200 18.63 -18.86 -9.09
C CYS A 200 19.89 -18.03 -8.72
N PRO A 201 19.84 -16.70 -8.78
CA PRO A 201 20.99 -15.86 -8.42
C PRO A 201 21.38 -15.97 -6.94
N PHE A 202 20.52 -16.55 -6.10
CA PHE A 202 20.76 -16.77 -4.68
C PHE A 202 21.31 -18.17 -4.36
N SER A 203 21.43 -19.08 -5.33
CA SER A 203 21.85 -20.47 -5.13
C SER A 203 23.29 -20.60 -4.63
N GLY A 204 24.15 -19.64 -4.94
CA GLY A 204 25.55 -19.64 -4.48
C GLY A 204 25.75 -19.62 -2.95
N ASN A 205 24.70 -19.34 -2.20
CA ASN A 205 24.73 -19.37 -0.73
C ASN A 205 24.31 -20.73 -0.14
N VAL A 206 23.85 -21.67 -0.98
CA VAL A 206 23.36 -22.99 -0.52
C VAL A 206 24.49 -24.00 -0.35
N ASN A 207 25.64 -23.76 -1.00
CA ASN A 207 26.81 -24.65 -1.01
C ASN A 207 28.01 -24.13 -0.19
N ARG A 208 27.78 -23.23 0.74
CA ARG A 208 28.84 -22.74 1.65
C ARG A 208 28.55 -23.06 3.09
#